data_525d86202b272f807f6413a81988b501
#
_entry.id   525d86202b272f807f6413a81988b501
#
_cell.length_a   1.000
_cell.length_b   1.000
_cell.length_c   1.000
_cell.angle_alpha   90.00
_cell.angle_beta   90.00
_cell.angle_gamma   90.00
#
_symmetry.space_group_name_H-M   'P 1'
#
loop_
_entity.id
_entity.type
_entity.pdbx_description
1 polymer ?
#
loop_
_entity_poly.entity_id
_entity_poly.type
_entity_poly.pdbx_seq_one_letter_code
_entity_poly.pdbx_strand_id
1 'polypeptide(L)'
;MKKIKIGYVSPVNPEEDRMAWSGTYYNTFHAIRDAGIDVKWISYGTNTFLFKFVTFITKCAYRLIYGKGSSEHSRIMAKVHGLFIKRSQLEDCDVVFIPAQIDMVVGIRTNLPIIYYADGTFKKMINYQWFGYTQSAIREGEKTELLGIAKAKYNFRSSQWAADSTIKDYGAPEENTYIFPFGADVPQERKFSSEPIYKNKSLKLLFSGKEWERKGGNIAVDAARYLNGIGIKTTIFIVGVKELPKQYSGDKFIKFIGYLDKNNGKELKKYLKLYSECNAFILPTRAECAGIVFAEANSYGMPIFYFCYRYWWNWKLCN
;
A
#
# COMPACT_ATOMS: atom_id res chain seq x y z
N MET A 1 -33.09 10.04 -6.50
CA MET A 1 -31.82 10.70 -6.11
C MET A 1 -30.88 10.62 -7.29
N LYS A 2 -30.18 11.71 -7.64
CA LYS A 2 -29.14 11.70 -8.67
C LYS A 2 -28.02 10.76 -8.20
N LYS A 3 -27.60 9.81 -9.03
CA LYS A 3 -26.44 8.96 -8.71
C LYS A 3 -25.19 9.83 -8.70
N ILE A 4 -24.41 9.72 -7.61
CA ILE A 4 -23.12 10.40 -7.49
C ILE A 4 -22.12 9.72 -8.43
N LYS A 5 -21.36 10.51 -9.18
CA LYS A 5 -20.30 10.04 -10.06
C LYS A 5 -18.94 10.48 -9.55
N ILE A 6 -18.05 9.52 -9.34
CA ILE A 6 -16.69 9.73 -8.81
C ILE A 6 -15.68 9.72 -9.96
N GLY A 7 -14.87 10.78 -10.05
CA GLY A 7 -13.64 10.80 -10.86
C GLY A 7 -12.48 10.20 -10.05
N TYR A 8 -12.07 8.99 -10.36
CA TYR A 8 -10.98 8.27 -9.68
C TYR A 8 -9.65 8.54 -10.36
N VAL A 9 -8.75 9.27 -9.71
CA VAL A 9 -7.45 9.66 -10.26
C VAL A 9 -6.37 8.68 -9.80
N SER A 10 -5.74 7.96 -10.74
CA SER A 10 -4.64 7.04 -10.43
C SER A 10 -3.62 6.95 -11.56
N PRO A 11 -2.34 6.61 -11.23
CA PRO A 11 -1.26 6.52 -12.23
C PRO A 11 -1.36 5.30 -13.13
N VAL A 12 -2.14 4.31 -12.74
CA VAL A 12 -2.36 3.05 -13.45
C VAL A 12 -3.85 2.86 -13.69
N ASN A 13 -4.21 1.98 -14.65
CA ASN A 13 -5.60 1.58 -14.83
C ASN A 13 -6.09 0.77 -13.61
N PRO A 14 -6.98 1.33 -12.77
CA PRO A 14 -7.43 0.65 -11.55
C PRO A 14 -8.42 -0.48 -11.84
N GLU A 15 -8.89 -0.63 -13.07
CA GLU A 15 -9.74 -1.76 -13.47
C GLU A 15 -8.95 -3.05 -13.68
N GLU A 16 -7.64 -2.93 -13.97
CA GLU A 16 -6.80 -4.05 -14.38
C GLU A 16 -5.60 -4.27 -13.47
N ASP A 17 -4.96 -3.19 -12.99
CA ASP A 17 -3.69 -3.27 -12.27
C ASP A 17 -3.85 -3.63 -10.78
N ARG A 18 -3.53 -4.89 -10.45
CA ARG A 18 -3.52 -5.45 -9.09
C ARG A 18 -2.18 -5.31 -8.36
N MET A 19 -1.17 -4.66 -8.98
CA MET A 19 0.19 -4.62 -8.43
C MET A 19 0.55 -3.28 -7.81
N ALA A 20 0.06 -2.18 -8.41
CA ALA A 20 0.38 -0.83 -7.96
C ALA A 20 -0.23 -0.55 -6.59
N TRP A 21 0.57 0.05 -5.72
CA TRP A 21 0.23 0.31 -4.30
C TRP A 21 -0.35 -0.92 -3.60
N SER A 22 0.28 -2.08 -3.84
CA SER A 22 -0.13 -3.40 -3.30
C SER A 22 -1.57 -3.83 -3.66
N GLY A 23 -2.07 -3.39 -4.82
CA GLY A 23 -3.42 -3.66 -5.28
C GLY A 23 -4.47 -2.66 -4.77
N THR A 24 -4.09 -1.66 -3.98
CA THR A 24 -5.05 -0.74 -3.35
C THR A 24 -5.82 0.10 -4.38
N TYR A 25 -5.17 0.51 -5.49
CA TYR A 25 -5.91 1.19 -6.57
C TYR A 25 -7.02 0.33 -7.15
N TYR A 26 -6.71 -0.93 -7.46
CA TYR A 26 -7.68 -1.89 -7.97
C TYR A 26 -8.82 -2.12 -6.98
N ASN A 27 -8.49 -2.51 -5.75
CA ASN A 27 -9.48 -2.87 -4.74
C ASN A 27 -10.39 -1.71 -4.35
N THR A 28 -9.85 -0.50 -4.20
CA THR A 28 -10.65 0.67 -3.85
C THR A 28 -11.58 1.08 -4.98
N PHE A 29 -11.11 1.03 -6.24
CA PHE A 29 -11.94 1.31 -7.41
C PHE A 29 -13.10 0.33 -7.52
N HIS A 30 -12.81 -0.96 -7.40
CA HIS A 30 -13.83 -2.01 -7.46
C HIS A 30 -14.81 -1.94 -6.28
N ALA A 31 -14.33 -1.67 -5.06
CA ALA A 31 -15.18 -1.51 -3.89
C ALA A 31 -16.19 -0.36 -4.05
N ILE A 32 -15.75 0.78 -4.61
CA ILE A 32 -16.65 1.91 -4.93
C ILE A 32 -17.71 1.49 -5.94
N ARG A 33 -17.31 0.80 -7.01
CA ARG A 33 -18.21 0.31 -8.05
C ARG A 33 -19.19 -0.74 -7.52
N ASP A 34 -18.72 -1.68 -6.72
CA ASP A 34 -19.53 -2.77 -6.15
C ASP A 34 -20.52 -2.25 -5.10
N ALA A 35 -20.24 -1.09 -4.50
CA ALA A 35 -21.22 -0.34 -3.67
C ALA A 35 -22.31 0.36 -4.50
N GLY A 36 -22.34 0.20 -5.84
CA GLY A 36 -23.31 0.78 -6.73
C GLY A 36 -23.09 2.26 -7.06
N ILE A 37 -21.92 2.80 -6.74
CA ILE A 37 -21.52 4.18 -7.04
C ILE A 37 -20.90 4.21 -8.44
N ASP A 38 -21.30 5.18 -9.26
CA ASP A 38 -20.70 5.39 -10.59
C ASP A 38 -19.28 5.94 -10.41
N VAL A 39 -18.29 5.21 -10.92
CA VAL A 39 -16.88 5.57 -10.81
C VAL A 39 -16.21 5.48 -12.17
N LYS A 40 -15.44 6.52 -12.51
CA LYS A 40 -14.76 6.67 -13.78
C LYS A 40 -13.27 6.91 -13.53
N TRP A 41 -12.41 6.13 -14.17
CA TRP A 41 -10.98 6.38 -14.13
C TRP A 41 -10.59 7.66 -14.85
N ILE A 42 -9.85 8.51 -14.18
CA ILE A 42 -9.23 9.73 -14.71
C ILE A 42 -7.75 9.47 -14.90
N SER A 43 -7.37 9.11 -16.12
CA SER A 43 -5.97 8.93 -16.49
C SER A 43 -5.31 10.28 -16.76
N TYR A 44 -4.10 10.45 -16.27
CA TYR A 44 -3.26 11.61 -16.58
C TYR A 44 -2.05 11.26 -17.47
N GLY A 45 -2.18 10.20 -18.25
CA GLY A 45 -1.26 9.89 -19.35
C GLY A 45 0.13 9.41 -18.92
N THR A 46 0.25 8.75 -17.76
CA THR A 46 1.52 8.22 -17.20
C THR A 46 2.32 7.34 -18.18
N ASN A 47 1.65 6.70 -19.12
CA ASN A 47 2.28 5.84 -20.14
C ASN A 47 2.78 6.61 -21.35
N THR A 48 2.43 7.89 -21.52
CA THR A 48 2.84 8.69 -22.68
C THR A 48 4.31 9.10 -22.59
N PHE A 49 4.97 9.19 -23.74
CA PHE A 49 6.36 9.67 -23.81
C PHE A 49 6.51 11.07 -23.21
N LEU A 50 5.58 11.98 -23.55
CA LEU A 50 5.59 13.36 -23.06
C LEU A 50 5.54 13.40 -21.51
N PHE A 51 4.62 12.66 -20.90
CA PHE A 51 4.52 12.60 -19.43
C PHE A 51 5.83 12.10 -18.82
N LYS A 52 6.36 10.99 -19.33
CA LYS A 52 7.60 10.38 -18.83
C LYS A 52 8.77 11.34 -18.96
N PHE A 53 8.91 12.01 -20.10
CA PHE A 53 9.98 12.98 -20.36
C PHE A 53 9.91 14.18 -19.42
N VAL A 54 8.73 14.84 -19.34
CA VAL A 54 8.56 16.00 -18.47
C VAL A 54 8.73 15.63 -16.98
N THR A 55 8.20 14.49 -16.57
CA THR A 55 8.40 13.97 -15.20
C THR A 55 9.88 13.72 -14.92
N PHE A 56 10.62 13.14 -15.86
CA PHE A 56 12.06 12.91 -15.72
C PHE A 56 12.83 14.24 -15.54
N ILE A 57 12.58 15.22 -16.38
CA ILE A 57 13.21 16.56 -16.25
C ILE A 57 12.87 17.18 -14.89
N THR A 58 11.61 17.08 -14.48
CA THR A 58 11.16 17.61 -13.18
C THR A 58 11.86 16.88 -12.00
N LYS A 59 12.07 15.57 -12.10
CA LYS A 59 12.84 14.79 -11.09
C LYS A 59 14.30 15.26 -11.02
N CYS A 60 14.92 15.53 -12.17
CA CYS A 60 16.27 16.09 -12.20
C CYS A 60 16.34 17.47 -11.55
N ALA A 61 15.41 18.37 -11.91
CA ALA A 61 15.32 19.70 -11.30
C ALA A 61 15.07 19.62 -9.78
N TYR A 62 14.14 18.76 -9.34
CA TYR A 62 13.91 18.50 -7.93
C TYR A 62 15.20 18.07 -7.23
N ARG A 63 15.94 17.13 -7.81
CA ARG A 63 17.19 16.61 -7.23
C ARG A 63 18.26 17.68 -7.08
N LEU A 64 18.36 18.59 -8.04
CA LEU A 64 19.30 19.73 -7.99
C LEU A 64 18.90 20.75 -6.91
N ILE A 65 17.61 21.03 -6.76
CA ILE A 65 17.10 22.06 -5.85
C ILE A 65 17.05 21.56 -4.40
N TYR A 66 16.52 20.36 -4.21
CA TYR A 66 16.19 19.83 -2.88
C TYR A 66 17.11 18.69 -2.41
N GLY A 67 17.91 18.11 -3.32
CA GLY A 67 18.77 16.98 -3.00
C GLY A 67 18.01 15.65 -2.92
N LYS A 68 18.43 14.75 -2.01
CA LYS A 68 17.80 13.43 -1.83
C LYS A 68 16.44 13.56 -1.15
N GLY A 69 15.39 13.02 -1.78
CA GLY A 69 14.02 13.03 -1.27
C GLY A 69 13.03 12.41 -2.27
N SER A 70 11.74 12.57 -2.01
CA SER A 70 10.66 12.15 -2.92
C SER A 70 10.16 13.34 -3.74
N SER A 71 10.40 13.30 -5.05
CA SER A 71 9.94 14.33 -5.98
C SER A 71 8.41 14.41 -6.08
N GLU A 72 7.70 13.30 -5.82
CA GLU A 72 6.24 13.21 -5.79
C GLU A 72 5.64 13.97 -4.59
N HIS A 73 6.46 14.27 -3.59
CA HIS A 73 6.12 15.17 -2.48
C HIS A 73 6.70 16.57 -2.70
N SER A 74 6.52 17.13 -3.92
CA SER A 74 6.96 18.48 -4.23
C SER A 74 5.93 19.27 -5.02
N ARG A 75 5.86 20.58 -4.73
CA ARG A 75 4.97 21.51 -5.43
C ARG A 75 5.33 21.68 -6.91
N ILE A 76 6.60 21.48 -7.26
CA ILE A 76 7.02 21.51 -8.68
C ILE A 76 6.44 20.31 -9.43
N MET A 77 6.50 19.11 -8.87
CA MET A 77 5.90 17.93 -9.46
C MET A 77 4.37 18.04 -9.50
N ALA A 78 3.76 18.54 -8.44
CA ALA A 78 2.32 18.79 -8.38
C ALA A 78 1.84 19.71 -9.52
N LYS A 79 2.56 20.83 -9.78
CA LYS A 79 2.25 21.72 -10.90
C LYS A 79 2.34 21.01 -12.25
N VAL A 80 3.37 20.22 -12.44
CA VAL A 80 3.61 19.50 -13.70
C VAL A 80 2.55 18.42 -13.92
N HIS A 81 2.33 17.55 -12.94
CA HIS A 81 1.36 16.45 -13.07
C HIS A 81 -0.08 16.97 -13.23
N GLY A 82 -0.43 18.05 -12.52
CA GLY A 82 -1.74 18.67 -12.63
C GLY A 82 -2.08 19.22 -14.02
N LEU A 83 -1.08 19.49 -14.87
CA LEU A 83 -1.32 19.91 -16.27
C LEU A 83 -1.79 18.77 -17.17
N PHE A 84 -1.56 17.53 -16.77
CA PHE A 84 -1.96 16.34 -17.55
C PHE A 84 -3.40 15.92 -17.32
N ILE A 85 -4.11 16.49 -16.32
CA ILE A 85 -5.54 16.29 -16.14
C ILE A 85 -6.29 17.39 -16.90
N LYS A 86 -7.07 16.98 -17.89
CA LYS A 86 -7.94 17.90 -18.65
C LYS A 86 -9.24 18.14 -17.88
N ARG A 87 -9.72 19.37 -17.85
CA ARG A 87 -11.01 19.72 -17.23
C ARG A 87 -12.18 18.90 -17.76
N SER A 88 -12.20 18.64 -19.07
CA SER A 88 -13.24 17.83 -19.72
C SER A 88 -13.36 16.40 -19.17
N GLN A 89 -12.30 15.86 -18.56
CA GLN A 89 -12.37 14.54 -17.91
C GLN A 89 -13.20 14.58 -16.61
N LEU A 90 -13.41 15.76 -16.02
CA LEU A 90 -14.09 15.96 -14.74
C LEU A 90 -15.49 16.56 -14.85
N GLU A 91 -15.91 16.99 -16.05
CA GLU A 91 -17.17 17.75 -16.26
C GLU A 91 -18.41 16.97 -15.81
N ASP A 92 -18.39 15.65 -15.92
CA ASP A 92 -19.49 14.77 -15.54
C ASP A 92 -19.34 14.14 -14.15
N CYS A 93 -18.32 14.55 -13.38
CA CYS A 93 -18.06 14.06 -12.03
C CYS A 93 -18.66 15.01 -10.97
N ASP A 94 -19.13 14.43 -9.86
CA ASP A 94 -19.61 15.19 -8.70
C ASP A 94 -18.50 15.32 -7.62
N VAL A 95 -17.52 14.40 -7.60
CA VAL A 95 -16.43 14.36 -6.63
C VAL A 95 -15.17 13.76 -7.27
N VAL A 96 -14.01 14.15 -6.79
CA VAL A 96 -12.71 13.56 -7.23
C VAL A 96 -12.12 12.74 -6.09
N PHE A 97 -11.82 11.48 -6.35
CA PHE A 97 -11.16 10.57 -5.41
C PHE A 97 -9.70 10.37 -5.85
N ILE A 98 -8.75 10.71 -4.98
CA ILE A 98 -7.31 10.65 -5.28
C ILE A 98 -6.61 9.80 -4.23
N PRO A 99 -6.34 8.51 -4.50
CA PRO A 99 -5.59 7.66 -3.59
C PRO A 99 -4.08 7.86 -3.75
N ALA A 100 -3.37 7.96 -2.64
CA ALA A 100 -1.90 8.04 -2.49
C ALA A 100 -1.16 9.18 -3.22
N GLN A 101 -1.79 9.92 -4.12
CA GLN A 101 -1.14 10.89 -5.01
C GLN A 101 -1.26 12.32 -4.46
N ILE A 102 -0.42 12.68 -3.46
CA ILE A 102 -0.46 14.03 -2.87
C ILE A 102 -0.14 15.14 -3.88
N ASP A 103 0.76 14.89 -4.80
CA ASP A 103 1.09 15.82 -5.89
C ASP A 103 -0.13 16.07 -6.80
N MET A 104 -0.94 15.05 -7.06
CA MET A 104 -2.18 15.21 -7.83
C MET A 104 -3.23 15.98 -7.04
N VAL A 105 -3.36 15.75 -5.73
CA VAL A 105 -4.25 16.54 -4.87
C VAL A 105 -3.89 18.03 -4.96
N VAL A 106 -2.61 18.35 -4.82
CA VAL A 106 -2.12 19.74 -4.90
C VAL A 106 -2.28 20.31 -6.31
N GLY A 107 -1.92 19.53 -7.33
CA GLY A 107 -1.79 19.98 -8.73
C GLY A 107 -3.10 20.08 -9.50
N ILE A 108 -4.10 19.26 -9.20
CA ILE A 108 -5.35 19.21 -9.95
C ILE A 108 -6.12 20.55 -9.89
N ARG A 109 -6.62 20.99 -11.04
CA ARG A 109 -7.38 22.25 -11.18
C ARG A 109 -8.87 21.93 -11.28
N THR A 110 -9.54 21.89 -10.14
CA THR A 110 -10.98 21.62 -10.05
C THR A 110 -11.62 22.35 -8.89
N ASN A 111 -12.93 22.64 -9.01
CA ASN A 111 -13.78 23.12 -7.93
C ASN A 111 -14.60 21.99 -7.29
N LEU A 112 -14.48 20.75 -7.81
CA LEU A 112 -15.14 19.60 -7.24
C LEU A 112 -14.52 19.25 -5.86
N PRO A 113 -15.30 18.76 -4.92
CA PRO A 113 -14.76 18.26 -3.66
C PRO A 113 -13.77 17.11 -3.92
N ILE A 114 -12.64 17.14 -3.22
CA ILE A 114 -11.60 16.13 -3.33
C ILE A 114 -11.63 15.25 -2.08
N ILE A 115 -11.62 13.93 -2.29
CA ILE A 115 -11.33 12.92 -1.27
C ILE A 115 -9.89 12.47 -1.47
N TYR A 116 -9.05 12.70 -0.47
CA TYR A 116 -7.66 12.21 -0.46
C TYR A 116 -7.54 10.98 0.45
N TYR A 117 -7.14 9.84 -0.11
CA TYR A 117 -7.01 8.58 0.61
C TYR A 117 -5.55 8.11 0.68
N ALA A 118 -4.99 7.93 1.87
CA ALA A 118 -3.60 7.49 2.06
C ALA A 118 -3.43 6.67 3.35
N ASP A 119 -2.34 5.88 3.38
CA ASP A 119 -1.97 5.00 4.50
C ASP A 119 -1.01 5.64 5.51
N GLY A 120 -0.48 6.81 5.20
CA GLY A 120 0.40 7.58 6.06
C GLY A 120 0.45 9.05 5.67
N THR A 121 1.07 9.87 6.48
CA THR A 121 1.42 11.26 6.15
C THR A 121 2.92 11.35 5.89
N PHE A 122 3.36 12.38 5.16
CA PHE A 122 4.78 12.58 4.87
C PHE A 122 5.63 12.57 6.14
N LYS A 123 5.20 13.29 7.18
CA LYS A 123 5.91 13.36 8.48
C LYS A 123 6.10 11.99 9.12
N LYS A 124 5.07 11.15 9.08
CA LYS A 124 5.15 9.80 9.66
C LYS A 124 6.04 8.85 8.87
N MET A 125 6.26 9.11 7.59
CA MET A 125 7.12 8.28 6.74
C MET A 125 8.61 8.61 6.89
N ILE A 126 8.97 9.84 7.27
CA ILE A 126 10.36 10.26 7.47
C ILE A 126 10.98 9.48 8.64
N ASN A 127 12.15 8.90 8.42
CA ASN A 127 12.88 8.01 9.32
C ASN A 127 12.10 6.77 9.80
N TYR A 128 11.00 6.45 9.12
CA TYR A 128 10.21 5.25 9.33
C TYR A 128 10.32 4.27 8.16
N GLN A 129 9.99 4.73 6.95
CA GLN A 129 10.25 4.01 5.69
C GLN A 129 11.16 4.81 4.75
N TRP A 130 11.23 6.14 4.91
CA TRP A 130 11.99 7.03 4.07
C TRP A 130 13.19 7.59 4.83
N PHE A 131 14.38 7.13 4.44
CA PHE A 131 15.63 7.46 5.14
C PHE A 131 16.58 8.31 4.31
N GLY A 132 17.34 9.14 5.00
CA GLY A 132 18.42 9.92 4.42
C GLY A 132 17.96 11.04 3.48
N TYR A 133 16.76 11.60 3.70
CA TYR A 133 16.29 12.78 2.99
C TYR A 133 17.06 14.04 3.47
N THR A 134 17.30 14.96 2.55
CA THR A 134 17.87 16.28 2.91
C THR A 134 16.84 17.14 3.63
N GLN A 135 17.29 18.07 4.46
CA GLN A 135 16.40 18.97 5.18
C GLN A 135 15.55 19.85 4.25
N SER A 136 16.09 20.21 3.08
CA SER A 136 15.35 20.95 2.06
C SER A 136 14.23 20.10 1.43
N ALA A 137 14.49 18.82 1.16
CA ALA A 137 13.49 17.87 0.66
C ALA A 137 12.40 17.58 1.72
N ILE A 138 12.79 17.48 3.00
CA ILE A 138 11.83 17.31 4.10
C ILE A 138 10.91 18.52 4.19
N ARG A 139 11.47 19.75 4.20
CA ARG A 139 10.67 20.98 4.25
C ARG A 139 9.72 21.12 3.05
N GLU A 140 10.17 20.73 1.86
CA GLU A 140 9.31 20.76 0.66
C GLU A 140 8.20 19.72 0.73
N GLY A 141 8.50 18.50 1.17
CA GLY A 141 7.52 17.44 1.36
C GLY A 141 6.44 17.79 2.39
N GLU A 142 6.85 18.34 3.54
CA GLU A 142 5.92 18.84 4.58
C GLU A 142 4.98 19.92 4.03
N LYS A 143 5.51 20.88 3.27
CA LYS A 143 4.70 21.93 2.64
C LYS A 143 3.72 21.36 1.63
N THR A 144 4.16 20.39 0.84
CA THR A 144 3.31 19.74 -0.18
C THR A 144 2.19 18.96 0.48
N GLU A 145 2.51 18.18 1.51
CA GLU A 145 1.51 17.43 2.29
C GLU A 145 0.49 18.36 2.95
N LEU A 146 0.96 19.44 3.61
CA LEU A 146 0.08 20.44 4.21
C LEU A 146 -0.90 21.05 3.20
N LEU A 147 -0.40 21.45 2.02
CA LEU A 147 -1.24 22.02 0.96
C LEU A 147 -2.26 21.01 0.43
N GLY A 148 -1.88 19.76 0.26
CA GLY A 148 -2.78 18.71 -0.23
C GLY A 148 -3.86 18.35 0.78
N ILE A 149 -3.51 18.18 2.06
CA ILE A 149 -4.45 17.90 3.14
C ILE A 149 -5.46 19.06 3.29
N ALA A 150 -4.98 20.30 3.27
CA ALA A 150 -5.84 21.48 3.37
C ALA A 150 -6.76 21.67 2.15
N LYS A 151 -6.33 21.25 0.96
CA LYS A 151 -7.12 21.31 -0.27
C LYS A 151 -8.18 20.22 -0.36
N ALA A 152 -7.91 19.05 0.21
CA ALA A 152 -8.85 17.95 0.24
C ALA A 152 -10.07 18.31 1.10
N LYS A 153 -11.28 18.14 0.56
CA LYS A 153 -12.53 18.32 1.33
C LYS A 153 -12.65 17.25 2.40
N TYR A 154 -12.23 16.02 2.08
CA TYR A 154 -12.23 14.89 3.00
C TYR A 154 -10.90 14.16 2.94
N ASN A 155 -10.35 13.86 4.11
CA ASN A 155 -9.12 13.08 4.27
C ASN A 155 -9.49 11.67 4.77
N PHE A 156 -9.34 10.67 3.91
CA PHE A 156 -9.51 9.28 4.26
C PHE A 156 -8.15 8.68 4.61
N ARG A 157 -8.09 7.94 5.72
CA ARG A 157 -6.84 7.31 6.21
C ARG A 157 -7.09 5.83 6.51
N SER A 158 -6.08 5.00 6.24
CA SER A 158 -6.20 3.56 6.46
C SER A 158 -6.11 3.14 7.93
N SER A 159 -5.72 4.05 8.83
CA SER A 159 -5.51 3.76 10.24
C SER A 159 -5.65 5.00 11.12
N GLN A 160 -5.88 4.76 12.42
CA GLN A 160 -5.89 5.83 13.44
C GLN A 160 -4.55 6.58 13.48
N TRP A 161 -3.43 5.86 13.33
CA TRP A 161 -2.09 6.44 13.30
C TRP A 161 -1.92 7.48 12.19
N ALA A 162 -2.45 7.22 10.99
CA ALA A 162 -2.42 8.15 9.88
C ALA A 162 -3.43 9.30 10.06
N ALA A 163 -4.62 9.01 10.60
CA ALA A 163 -5.64 10.01 10.89
C ALA A 163 -5.16 11.00 11.97
N ASP A 164 -4.60 10.48 13.06
CA ASP A 164 -4.03 11.32 14.13
C ASP A 164 -2.98 12.30 13.62
N SER A 165 -2.09 11.84 12.74
CA SER A 165 -1.09 12.72 12.14
C SER A 165 -1.71 13.74 11.19
N THR A 166 -2.71 13.36 10.42
CA THR A 166 -3.44 14.27 9.52
C THR A 166 -4.08 15.41 10.30
N ILE A 167 -4.66 15.13 11.47
CA ILE A 167 -5.28 16.13 12.35
C ILE A 167 -4.21 16.93 13.12
N LYS A 168 -3.32 16.22 13.86
CA LYS A 168 -2.40 16.85 14.83
C LYS A 168 -1.21 17.54 14.17
N ASP A 169 -0.66 16.93 13.09
CA ASP A 169 0.55 17.44 12.46
C ASP A 169 0.24 18.41 11.29
N TYR A 170 -0.93 18.26 10.65
CA TYR A 170 -1.29 19.06 9.46
C TYR A 170 -2.56 19.89 9.63
N GLY A 171 -3.23 19.81 10.79
CA GLY A 171 -4.37 20.68 11.11
C GLY A 171 -5.65 20.40 10.33
N ALA A 172 -5.81 19.17 9.80
CA ALA A 172 -7.07 18.80 9.16
C ALA A 172 -8.23 18.80 10.18
N PRO A 173 -9.43 19.24 9.80
CA PRO A 173 -10.60 19.13 10.66
C PRO A 173 -10.91 17.65 10.98
N GLU A 174 -11.19 17.36 12.24
CA GLU A 174 -11.49 16.00 12.69
C GLU A 174 -12.76 15.47 12.01
N GLU A 175 -13.78 16.31 11.88
CA GLU A 175 -15.05 15.98 11.21
C GLU A 175 -14.92 15.69 9.70
N ASN A 176 -13.79 16.03 9.08
CA ASN A 176 -13.48 15.78 7.68
C ASN A 176 -12.35 14.70 7.51
N THR A 177 -11.94 14.06 8.60
CA THR A 177 -10.91 13.01 8.60
C THR A 177 -11.51 11.68 9.02
N TYR A 178 -11.53 10.72 8.11
CA TYR A 178 -12.20 9.43 8.28
C TYR A 178 -11.22 8.27 8.20
N ILE A 179 -11.48 7.22 8.97
CA ILE A 179 -10.69 6.00 8.96
C ILE A 179 -11.41 4.94 8.12
N PHE A 180 -10.76 4.55 7.03
CA PHE A 180 -11.18 3.45 6.17
C PHE A 180 -9.99 2.48 6.01
N PRO A 181 -9.92 1.40 6.79
CA PRO A 181 -8.88 0.40 6.66
C PRO A 181 -8.83 -0.21 5.27
N PHE A 182 -7.63 -0.59 4.81
CA PHE A 182 -7.52 -1.36 3.58
C PHE A 182 -8.08 -2.76 3.76
N GLY A 183 -8.87 -3.21 2.79
CA GLY A 183 -9.36 -4.57 2.72
C GLY A 183 -8.32 -5.55 2.18
N ALA A 184 -8.63 -6.83 2.27
CA ALA A 184 -7.84 -7.91 1.67
C ALA A 184 -8.11 -8.02 0.17
N ASP A 185 -7.05 -8.22 -0.64
CA ASP A 185 -7.16 -8.53 -2.08
C ASP A 185 -7.34 -10.05 -2.27
N VAL A 186 -8.49 -10.56 -1.86
CA VAL A 186 -8.82 -11.98 -1.91
C VAL A 186 -10.25 -12.20 -2.42
N PRO A 187 -10.53 -13.31 -3.10
CA PRO A 187 -11.89 -13.65 -3.54
C PRO A 187 -12.86 -13.78 -2.35
N GLN A 188 -14.13 -13.44 -2.57
CA GLN A 188 -15.18 -13.66 -1.55
C GLN A 188 -15.36 -15.15 -1.26
N GLU A 189 -15.39 -15.99 -2.33
CA GLU A 189 -15.38 -17.44 -2.21
C GLU A 189 -13.94 -17.94 -2.06
N ARG A 190 -13.55 -18.30 -0.86
CA ARG A 190 -12.21 -18.81 -0.53
C ARG A 190 -12.28 -20.04 0.37
N LYS A 191 -11.33 -20.95 0.16
CA LYS A 191 -11.16 -22.09 1.04
C LYS A 191 -10.31 -21.65 2.23
N PHE A 192 -10.85 -21.77 3.42
CA PHE A 192 -10.08 -21.54 4.64
C PHE A 192 -8.97 -22.58 4.77
N SER A 193 -7.86 -22.22 5.44
CA SER A 193 -6.89 -23.19 5.90
C SER A 193 -7.58 -24.09 6.94
N SER A 194 -8.00 -25.28 6.50
CA SER A 194 -9.03 -26.06 7.18
C SER A 194 -8.50 -26.93 8.31
N GLU A 195 -7.16 -27.04 8.49
CA GLU A 195 -6.61 -27.91 9.52
C GLU A 195 -5.91 -27.14 10.62
N PRO A 196 -6.37 -27.29 11.87
CA PRO A 196 -5.69 -26.71 13.02
C PRO A 196 -4.24 -27.17 13.11
N ILE A 197 -3.34 -26.23 13.45
CA ILE A 197 -1.89 -26.46 13.54
C ILE A 197 -1.53 -27.72 14.36
N TYR A 198 -2.32 -28.00 15.40
CA TYR A 198 -2.09 -29.15 16.31
C TYR A 198 -2.46 -30.52 15.73
N LYS A 199 -3.27 -30.57 14.67
CA LYS A 199 -3.61 -31.83 14.00
C LYS A 199 -2.55 -32.28 13.01
N ASN A 200 -1.83 -31.33 12.39
CA ASN A 200 -0.74 -31.62 11.48
C ASN A 200 0.58 -31.57 12.26
N LYS A 201 1.30 -32.68 12.32
CA LYS A 201 2.65 -32.75 12.91
C LYS A 201 3.69 -31.87 12.18
N SER A 202 3.26 -30.94 11.34
CA SER A 202 4.14 -30.05 10.58
C SER A 202 3.52 -28.65 10.42
N LEU A 203 4.28 -27.62 10.70
CA LEU A 203 3.91 -26.22 10.55
C LEU A 203 4.34 -25.71 9.17
N LYS A 204 3.39 -25.10 8.44
CA LYS A 204 3.65 -24.41 7.17
C LYS A 204 3.48 -22.92 7.39
N LEU A 205 4.57 -22.17 7.43
CA LEU A 205 4.57 -20.72 7.58
C LEU A 205 4.53 -20.06 6.20
N LEU A 206 3.70 -19.02 6.04
CA LEU A 206 3.72 -18.16 4.86
C LEU A 206 4.37 -16.82 5.22
N PHE A 207 5.40 -16.43 4.48
CA PHE A 207 5.97 -15.09 4.45
C PHE A 207 5.65 -14.45 3.11
N SER A 208 4.98 -13.29 3.12
CA SER A 208 4.63 -12.52 1.91
C SER A 208 5.12 -11.08 2.02
N GLY A 209 6.11 -10.69 1.20
CA GLY A 209 6.65 -9.33 1.21
C GLY A 209 7.70 -9.09 0.13
N LYS A 210 7.82 -7.84 -0.35
CA LYS A 210 8.74 -7.47 -1.44
C LYS A 210 10.14 -7.10 -0.94
N GLU A 211 10.25 -6.52 0.25
CA GLU A 211 11.49 -5.97 0.81
C GLU A 211 11.97 -6.84 1.97
N TRP A 212 12.95 -7.69 1.69
CA TRP A 212 13.46 -8.71 2.62
C TRP A 212 13.80 -8.15 4.01
N GLU A 213 14.63 -7.10 4.06
CA GLU A 213 15.13 -6.54 5.32
C GLU A 213 14.01 -5.83 6.10
N ARG A 214 13.24 -4.98 5.43
CA ARG A 214 12.16 -4.23 6.07
C ARG A 214 11.06 -5.17 6.58
N LYS A 215 10.73 -6.21 5.82
CA LYS A 215 9.68 -7.18 6.17
C LYS A 215 10.16 -8.26 7.16
N GLY A 216 11.44 -8.26 7.52
CA GLY A 216 12.00 -9.17 8.52
C GLY A 216 12.15 -10.62 8.05
N GLY A 217 12.49 -10.81 6.76
CA GLY A 217 12.62 -12.13 6.18
C GLY A 217 13.65 -13.01 6.90
N ASN A 218 14.77 -12.40 7.34
CA ASN A 218 15.78 -13.07 8.14
C ASN A 218 15.18 -13.63 9.46
N ILE A 219 14.40 -12.83 10.17
CA ILE A 219 13.77 -13.21 11.43
C ILE A 219 12.74 -14.34 11.20
N ALA A 220 11.99 -14.28 10.12
CA ALA A 220 11.01 -15.32 9.77
C ALA A 220 11.71 -16.67 9.48
N VAL A 221 12.84 -16.66 8.77
CA VAL A 221 13.65 -17.86 8.51
C VAL A 221 14.29 -18.39 9.78
N ASP A 222 14.84 -17.52 10.63
CA ASP A 222 15.45 -17.91 11.91
C ASP A 222 14.42 -18.52 12.87
N ALA A 223 13.20 -18.01 12.90
CA ALA A 223 12.10 -18.61 13.65
C ALA A 223 11.77 -20.03 13.13
N ALA A 224 11.68 -20.22 11.82
CA ALA A 224 11.45 -21.55 11.23
C ALA A 224 12.61 -22.52 11.51
N ARG A 225 13.86 -22.04 11.48
CA ARG A 225 15.06 -22.82 11.82
C ARG A 225 15.04 -23.26 13.28
N TYR A 226 14.73 -22.32 14.19
CA TYR A 226 14.62 -22.60 15.61
C TYR A 226 13.57 -23.67 15.90
N LEU A 227 12.37 -23.55 15.32
CA LEU A 227 11.29 -24.52 15.47
C LEU A 227 11.72 -25.93 15.03
N ASN A 228 12.40 -26.04 13.89
CA ASN A 228 12.97 -27.32 13.44
C ASN A 228 14.02 -27.86 14.43
N GLY A 229 14.85 -26.98 15.01
CA GLY A 229 15.86 -27.35 16.01
C GLY A 229 15.29 -27.96 17.29
N ILE A 230 14.09 -27.52 17.69
CA ILE A 230 13.38 -28.08 18.87
C ILE A 230 12.39 -29.20 18.51
N GLY A 231 12.49 -29.76 17.28
CA GLY A 231 11.70 -30.92 16.84
C GLY A 231 10.31 -30.61 16.26
N ILE A 232 9.94 -29.33 16.13
CA ILE A 232 8.69 -28.93 15.46
C ILE A 232 8.96 -28.81 13.96
N LYS A 233 8.54 -29.81 13.19
CA LYS A 233 8.74 -29.83 11.73
C LYS A 233 8.07 -28.63 11.09
N THR A 234 8.89 -27.69 10.59
CA THR A 234 8.42 -26.40 10.05
C THR A 234 8.95 -26.20 8.63
N THR A 235 8.08 -25.79 7.73
CA THR A 235 8.43 -25.33 6.38
C THR A 235 8.00 -23.90 6.22
N ILE A 236 8.84 -23.03 5.71
CA ILE A 236 8.50 -21.64 5.40
C ILE A 236 8.41 -21.42 3.89
N PHE A 237 7.27 -20.92 3.44
CA PHE A 237 7.00 -20.49 2.06
C PHE A 237 7.27 -19.00 1.95
N ILE A 238 8.18 -18.62 1.04
CA ILE A 238 8.61 -17.22 0.87
C ILE A 238 8.17 -16.73 -0.49
N VAL A 239 7.27 -15.73 -0.51
CA VAL A 239 6.73 -15.10 -1.73
C VAL A 239 6.87 -13.59 -1.70
N GLY A 240 7.05 -12.98 -2.88
CA GLY A 240 7.10 -11.52 -3.08
C GLY A 240 8.52 -10.97 -3.23
N VAL A 241 9.55 -11.57 -2.65
CA VAL A 241 10.95 -11.21 -2.89
C VAL A 241 11.43 -11.76 -4.24
N LYS A 242 12.30 -11.03 -4.92
CA LYS A 242 12.85 -11.46 -6.22
C LYS A 242 13.91 -12.54 -6.05
N GLU A 243 14.74 -12.44 -5.03
CA GLU A 243 15.86 -13.33 -4.77
C GLU A 243 15.94 -13.66 -3.28
N LEU A 244 16.24 -14.92 -2.97
CA LEU A 244 16.55 -15.36 -1.62
C LEU A 244 18.02 -15.02 -1.33
N PRO A 245 18.36 -14.40 -0.18
CA PRO A 245 19.76 -14.16 0.18
C PRO A 245 20.56 -15.47 0.21
N LYS A 246 21.77 -15.46 -0.36
CA LYS A 246 22.60 -16.65 -0.60
C LYS A 246 22.82 -17.52 0.65
N GLN A 247 22.89 -16.89 1.81
CA GLN A 247 23.06 -17.58 3.10
C GLN A 247 21.93 -18.55 3.47
N TYR A 248 20.77 -18.44 2.82
CA TYR A 248 19.59 -19.28 3.07
C TYR A 248 19.35 -20.32 1.97
N SER A 249 20.13 -20.32 0.89
CA SER A 249 19.90 -21.18 -0.29
C SER A 249 20.05 -22.68 -0.02
N GLY A 250 20.76 -23.07 1.05
CA GLY A 250 20.96 -24.46 1.46
C GLY A 250 19.89 -25.02 2.43
N ASP A 251 19.01 -24.20 2.94
CA ASP A 251 18.03 -24.59 3.96
C ASP A 251 16.85 -25.37 3.34
N LYS A 252 16.80 -26.68 3.59
CA LYS A 252 15.79 -27.61 3.02
C LYS A 252 14.35 -27.32 3.46
N PHE A 253 14.17 -26.62 4.58
CA PHE A 253 12.85 -26.22 5.10
C PHE A 253 12.32 -24.94 4.45
N ILE A 254 13.09 -24.26 3.59
CA ILE A 254 12.65 -23.10 2.83
C ILE A 254 12.06 -23.52 1.50
N LYS A 255 10.85 -23.06 1.20
CA LYS A 255 10.22 -23.13 -0.12
C LYS A 255 10.17 -21.73 -0.72
N PHE A 256 11.20 -21.40 -1.49
CA PHE A 256 11.29 -20.12 -2.17
C PHE A 256 10.37 -20.12 -3.40
N ILE A 257 9.34 -19.28 -3.38
CA ILE A 257 8.35 -19.14 -4.47
C ILE A 257 8.76 -18.03 -5.43
N GLY A 258 9.47 -17.02 -4.93
CA GLY A 258 9.86 -15.86 -5.69
C GLY A 258 8.75 -14.80 -5.82
N TYR A 259 8.99 -13.84 -6.70
CA TYR A 259 8.01 -12.81 -7.02
C TYR A 259 6.88 -13.38 -7.89
N LEU A 260 5.66 -13.01 -7.56
CA LEU A 260 4.47 -13.35 -8.36
C LEU A 260 3.77 -12.07 -8.81
N ASP A 261 3.45 -12.00 -10.10
CA ASP A 261 2.67 -10.92 -10.69
C ASP A 261 1.16 -11.21 -10.57
N LYS A 262 0.46 -10.47 -9.72
CA LYS A 262 -0.99 -10.64 -9.52
C LYS A 262 -1.82 -10.22 -10.74
N ASN A 263 -1.23 -9.54 -11.72
CA ASN A 263 -1.88 -9.27 -13.02
C ASN A 263 -1.89 -10.51 -13.91
N ASN A 264 -1.02 -11.48 -13.64
CA ASN A 264 -1.03 -12.79 -14.30
C ASN A 264 -1.98 -13.74 -13.56
N GLY A 265 -3.06 -14.17 -14.21
CA GLY A 265 -4.07 -15.01 -13.57
C GLY A 265 -3.57 -16.37 -13.06
N LYS A 266 -2.52 -16.96 -13.67
CA LYS A 266 -1.90 -18.19 -13.16
C LYS A 266 -1.09 -17.93 -11.90
N GLU A 267 -0.36 -16.83 -11.86
CA GLU A 267 0.46 -16.44 -10.72
C GLU A 267 -0.41 -15.96 -9.56
N LEU A 268 -1.49 -15.23 -9.85
CA LEU A 268 -2.50 -14.88 -8.84
C LEU A 268 -3.10 -16.13 -8.19
N LYS A 269 -3.51 -17.13 -8.99
CA LYS A 269 -4.01 -18.41 -8.45
C LYS A 269 -2.98 -19.11 -7.57
N LYS A 270 -1.69 -19.10 -7.98
CA LYS A 270 -0.59 -19.65 -7.18
C LYS A 270 -0.41 -18.87 -5.86
N TYR A 271 -0.49 -17.54 -5.90
CA TYR A 271 -0.42 -16.67 -4.73
C TYR A 271 -1.54 -16.98 -3.73
N LEU A 272 -2.79 -17.00 -4.18
CA LEU A 272 -3.97 -17.29 -3.35
C LEU A 272 -3.94 -18.71 -2.77
N LYS A 273 -3.41 -19.68 -3.54
CA LYS A 273 -3.25 -21.06 -3.08
C LYS A 273 -2.33 -21.18 -1.87
N LEU A 274 -1.28 -20.36 -1.76
CA LEU A 274 -0.39 -20.34 -0.61
C LEU A 274 -1.14 -20.03 0.70
N TYR A 275 -2.09 -19.08 0.68
CA TYR A 275 -2.89 -18.75 1.84
C TYR A 275 -3.84 -19.88 2.27
N SER A 276 -4.31 -20.71 1.33
CA SER A 276 -5.15 -21.88 1.66
C SER A 276 -4.34 -23.11 2.10
N GLU A 277 -3.07 -23.21 1.75
CA GLU A 277 -2.22 -24.37 2.02
C GLU A 277 -1.32 -24.21 3.25
N CYS A 278 -1.05 -22.96 3.67
CA CYS A 278 -0.23 -22.68 4.85
C CYS A 278 -1.09 -22.61 6.12
N ASN A 279 -0.49 -22.95 7.28
CA ASN A 279 -1.21 -23.00 8.56
C ASN A 279 -1.12 -21.68 9.34
N ALA A 280 -0.08 -20.88 9.08
CA ALA A 280 0.13 -19.62 9.76
C ALA A 280 0.90 -18.62 8.88
N PHE A 281 0.68 -17.35 9.15
CA PHE A 281 1.35 -16.24 8.49
C PHE A 281 2.40 -15.64 9.41
N ILE A 282 3.60 -15.37 8.88
CA ILE A 282 4.69 -14.76 9.63
C ILE A 282 5.26 -13.55 8.88
N LEU A 283 5.18 -12.38 9.50
CA LEU A 283 5.75 -11.15 8.95
C LEU A 283 6.31 -10.26 10.08
N PRO A 284 7.53 -10.52 10.55
CA PRO A 284 8.17 -9.74 11.61
C PRO A 284 8.71 -8.42 11.05
N THR A 285 7.82 -7.61 10.46
CA THR A 285 8.16 -6.39 9.74
C THR A 285 8.67 -5.29 10.67
N ARG A 286 9.66 -4.52 10.22
CA ARG A 286 10.24 -3.38 10.96
C ARG A 286 9.47 -2.08 10.76
N ALA A 287 8.73 -1.98 9.65
CA ALA A 287 7.91 -0.82 9.33
C ALA A 287 6.75 -1.19 8.38
N GLU A 288 5.53 -0.82 8.76
CA GLU A 288 4.30 -1.10 8.01
C GLU A 288 3.27 0.00 8.23
N CYS A 289 2.59 0.46 7.19
CA CYS A 289 1.56 1.49 7.30
C CYS A 289 0.16 0.90 7.44
N ALA A 290 -0.17 -0.08 6.60
CA ALA A 290 -1.51 -0.66 6.57
C ALA A 290 -1.52 -2.20 6.60
N GLY A 291 -0.44 -2.84 6.16
CA GLY A 291 -0.28 -4.30 6.28
C GLY A 291 -1.36 -5.13 5.59
N ILE A 292 -1.70 -4.84 4.34
CA ILE A 292 -2.77 -5.54 3.58
C ILE A 292 -2.64 -7.06 3.66
N VAL A 293 -1.40 -7.58 3.64
CA VAL A 293 -1.14 -9.04 3.74
C VAL A 293 -1.61 -9.65 5.06
N PHE A 294 -1.74 -8.85 6.13
CA PHE A 294 -2.36 -9.32 7.38
C PHE A 294 -3.86 -9.50 7.22
N ALA A 295 -4.54 -8.55 6.54
CA ALA A 295 -5.94 -8.70 6.20
C ALA A 295 -6.17 -9.89 5.27
N GLU A 296 -5.28 -10.10 4.29
CA GLU A 296 -5.29 -11.29 3.42
C GLU A 296 -5.18 -12.58 4.26
N ALA A 297 -4.20 -12.68 5.15
CA ALA A 297 -4.01 -13.86 6.00
C ALA A 297 -5.21 -14.10 6.95
N ASN A 298 -5.71 -13.06 7.61
CA ASN A 298 -6.89 -13.13 8.47
C ASN A 298 -8.12 -13.63 7.71
N SER A 299 -8.28 -13.19 6.46
CA SER A 299 -9.43 -13.61 5.64
C SER A 299 -9.41 -15.10 5.27
N TYR A 300 -8.27 -15.78 5.40
CA TYR A 300 -8.12 -17.23 5.30
C TYR A 300 -8.13 -17.94 6.67
N GLY A 301 -8.38 -17.22 7.77
CA GLY A 301 -8.37 -17.76 9.12
C GLY A 301 -6.98 -18.16 9.62
N MET A 302 -5.92 -17.61 9.03
CA MET A 302 -4.55 -17.94 9.43
C MET A 302 -4.15 -17.18 10.70
N PRO A 303 -3.58 -17.86 11.71
CA PRO A 303 -2.86 -17.18 12.81
C PRO A 303 -1.71 -16.34 12.24
N ILE A 304 -1.51 -15.15 12.81
CA ILE A 304 -0.48 -14.21 12.35
C ILE A 304 0.58 -14.04 13.43
N PHE A 305 1.83 -14.26 13.05
CA PHE A 305 3.01 -13.97 13.86
C PHE A 305 3.70 -12.71 13.35
N TYR A 306 3.78 -11.68 14.20
CA TYR A 306 4.44 -10.41 13.90
C TYR A 306 5.12 -9.86 15.14
N PHE A 307 6.03 -8.88 14.98
CA PHE A 307 6.58 -8.14 16.11
C PHE A 307 5.77 -6.87 16.36
N CYS A 308 5.43 -6.63 17.63
CA CYS A 308 4.90 -5.35 18.08
C CYS A 308 6.07 -4.47 18.54
N TYR A 309 6.61 -3.62 17.66
CA TYR A 309 7.46 -2.53 18.12
C TYR A 309 6.59 -1.49 18.82
N ARG A 310 7.01 -0.94 19.96
CA ARG A 310 6.25 -0.06 20.88
C ARG A 310 5.53 1.16 20.24
N TYR A 311 5.73 1.42 18.96
CA TYR A 311 5.11 2.54 18.23
C TYR A 311 4.11 2.08 17.17
N TRP A 312 3.76 0.79 17.15
CA TRP A 312 2.94 0.17 16.15
C TRP A 312 1.59 -0.27 16.71
N TRP A 313 0.54 0.19 16.08
CA TRP A 313 -0.84 -0.27 16.15
C TRP A 313 -1.55 -0.22 17.51
N ASN A 314 -2.47 0.72 17.60
CA ASN A 314 -3.63 0.55 18.46
C ASN A 314 -4.45 -0.64 17.94
N TRP A 315 -4.45 -1.75 18.68
CA TRP A 315 -5.10 -3.03 18.42
C TRP A 315 -6.63 -2.99 18.26
N LYS A 316 -7.27 -1.84 18.22
CA LYS A 316 -8.73 -1.70 18.15
C LYS A 316 -9.37 -2.11 16.83
N LEU A 317 -8.63 -2.61 15.85
CA LEU A 317 -9.14 -3.01 14.53
C LEU A 317 -9.18 -4.53 14.30
N CYS A 318 -8.88 -5.35 15.29
CA CYS A 318 -8.95 -6.82 15.18
C CYS A 318 -9.97 -7.48 16.11
N ASN A 319 -10.88 -6.73 16.72
CA ASN A 319 -12.05 -7.27 17.45
C ASN A 319 -13.33 -6.98 16.69
#